data_1b38bb33d3974709ededb465c6562735
#
_entry.id   1b38bb33d3974709ededb465c6562735
#
_cell.length_a   1.000
_cell.length_b   1.000
_cell.length_c   1.000
_cell.angle_alpha   90.00
_cell.angle_beta   90.00
_cell.angle_gamma   90.00
#
_symmetry.space_group_name_H-M   'P 1'
#
loop_
_entity.id
_entity.type
_entity.pdbx_description
1 polymer ?
#
loop_
_entity_poly.entity_id
_entity_poly.type
_entity_poly.pdbx_seq_one_letter_code
_entity_poly.pdbx_strand_id
1 'polypeptide(L)'
;MAAAPLVFITGASSGIGQALAAHYHQAGWRLALVARRTDLMKTWAEAQGYSASSYAIYSADVADAHSIMAAAEDCIASQGLPDVVIANAGISIGVDTARREDIGVMARLYATNNIGMAATFQPFVTPMALRGSGRLVGIASVAGIRGLPGHGAYCSSKAAVISYCESLRGELRGTGVRVVTLCPGYVDTPLTRQNRYAMPFLMAPQDFARQAFRAIA
;
A
#
# COMPACT_ATOMS: atom_id res chain seq x y z
N MET A 1 10.13 28.13 -6.38
CA MET A 1 8.86 27.35 -6.46
C MET A 1 8.96 26.21 -5.49
N ALA A 2 7.91 25.90 -4.73
CA ALA A 2 7.89 24.72 -3.88
C ALA A 2 8.06 23.46 -4.75
N ALA A 3 8.76 22.44 -4.26
CA ALA A 3 8.89 21.17 -4.96
C ALA A 3 7.51 20.51 -5.09
N ALA A 4 7.26 19.79 -6.19
CA ALA A 4 6.03 19.03 -6.37
C ALA A 4 5.87 18.00 -5.24
N PRO A 5 4.64 17.77 -4.76
CA PRO A 5 4.40 16.84 -3.65
C PRO A 5 4.83 15.42 -4.02
N LEU A 6 5.17 14.61 -3.01
CA LEU A 6 5.72 13.27 -3.16
C LEU A 6 4.79 12.22 -2.55
N VAL A 7 4.52 11.14 -3.28
CA VAL A 7 3.82 9.95 -2.78
C VAL A 7 4.74 8.72 -2.79
N PHE A 8 4.80 8.00 -1.67
CA PHE A 8 5.48 6.72 -1.52
C PHE A 8 4.47 5.58 -1.58
N ILE A 9 4.62 4.63 -2.50
CA ILE A 9 3.62 3.57 -2.74
C ILE A 9 4.30 2.21 -2.74
N THR A 10 3.93 1.32 -1.80
CA THR A 10 4.36 -0.09 -1.84
C THR A 10 3.46 -0.94 -2.72
N GLY A 11 4.02 -2.01 -3.32
CA GLY A 11 3.29 -2.86 -4.26
C GLY A 11 2.95 -2.15 -5.57
N ALA A 12 3.78 -1.20 -6.01
CA ALA A 12 3.55 -0.36 -7.16
C ALA A 12 3.71 -1.07 -8.52
N SER A 13 4.18 -2.31 -8.56
CA SER A 13 4.46 -3.04 -9.81
C SER A 13 3.22 -3.56 -10.53
N SER A 14 2.02 -3.50 -9.95
CA SER A 14 0.77 -3.99 -10.58
C SER A 14 -0.48 -3.53 -9.84
N GLY A 15 -1.64 -3.73 -10.47
CA GLY A 15 -2.96 -3.59 -9.83
C GLY A 15 -3.24 -2.22 -9.23
N ILE A 16 -3.73 -2.19 -8.00
CA ILE A 16 -4.08 -0.96 -7.28
C ILE A 16 -2.89 -0.01 -7.15
N GLY A 17 -1.71 -0.52 -6.77
CA GLY A 17 -0.52 0.31 -6.58
C GLY A 17 -0.08 1.01 -7.86
N GLN A 18 -0.12 0.32 -8.99
CA GLN A 18 0.20 0.90 -10.31
C GLN A 18 -0.84 1.94 -10.74
N ALA A 19 -2.14 1.67 -10.50
CA ALA A 19 -3.19 2.62 -10.84
C ALA A 19 -3.14 3.88 -9.96
N LEU A 20 -2.83 3.75 -8.67
CA LEU A 20 -2.57 4.88 -7.78
C LEU A 20 -1.38 5.70 -8.28
N ALA A 21 -0.25 5.05 -8.61
CA ALA A 21 0.92 5.73 -9.14
C ALA A 21 0.59 6.56 -10.39
N ALA A 22 -0.15 5.97 -11.34
CA ALA A 22 -0.60 6.68 -12.54
C ALA A 22 -1.45 7.91 -12.21
N HIS A 23 -2.40 7.76 -11.29
CA HIS A 23 -3.31 8.87 -10.92
C HIS A 23 -2.57 10.00 -10.21
N TYR A 24 -1.66 9.67 -9.26
CA TYR A 24 -0.83 10.67 -8.58
C TYR A 24 0.10 11.40 -9.56
N HIS A 25 0.72 10.69 -10.51
CA HIS A 25 1.54 11.31 -11.55
C HIS A 25 0.74 12.28 -12.42
N GLN A 26 -0.46 11.88 -12.87
CA GLN A 26 -1.37 12.75 -13.63
C GLN A 26 -1.77 14.01 -12.84
N ALA A 27 -1.84 13.93 -11.52
CA ALA A 27 -2.09 15.06 -10.63
C ALA A 27 -0.84 15.91 -10.34
N GLY A 28 0.29 15.67 -11.01
CA GLY A 28 1.52 16.46 -10.88
C GLY A 28 2.40 16.09 -9.69
N TRP A 29 2.22 14.91 -9.10
CA TRP A 29 3.02 14.41 -7.97
C TRP A 29 4.28 13.69 -8.44
N ARG A 30 5.35 13.77 -7.67
CA ARG A 30 6.50 12.88 -7.78
C ARG A 30 6.18 11.53 -7.14
N LEU A 31 6.78 10.46 -7.67
CA LEU A 31 6.51 9.09 -7.25
C LEU A 31 7.74 8.46 -6.60
N ALA A 32 7.57 7.83 -5.44
CA ALA A 32 8.49 6.85 -4.88
C ALA A 32 7.81 5.46 -4.99
N LEU A 33 8.22 4.67 -5.96
CA LEU A 33 7.61 3.38 -6.32
C LEU A 33 8.39 2.24 -5.67
N VAL A 34 7.72 1.41 -4.87
CA VAL A 34 8.38 0.32 -4.14
C VAL A 34 7.77 -1.03 -4.50
N ALA A 35 8.61 -1.95 -4.93
CA ALA A 35 8.27 -3.37 -5.11
C ALA A 35 9.54 -4.22 -5.27
N ARG A 36 9.38 -5.54 -5.21
CA ARG A 36 10.45 -6.50 -5.51
C ARG A 36 10.85 -6.53 -6.99
N ARG A 37 9.87 -6.32 -7.88
CA ARG A 37 10.03 -6.39 -9.34
C ARG A 37 10.27 -4.99 -9.92
N THR A 38 11.48 -4.49 -9.77
CA THR A 38 11.86 -3.14 -10.20
C THR A 38 11.81 -2.96 -11.71
N ASP A 39 12.19 -3.99 -12.46
CA ASP A 39 12.18 -3.96 -13.94
C ASP A 39 10.79 -3.72 -14.50
N LEU A 40 9.75 -4.34 -13.90
CA LEU A 40 8.37 -4.12 -14.33
C LEU A 40 7.92 -2.67 -14.09
N MET A 41 8.35 -2.05 -12.98
CA MET A 41 8.02 -0.65 -12.70
C MET A 41 8.74 0.28 -13.66
N LYS A 42 10.02 0.01 -13.95
CA LYS A 42 10.82 0.80 -14.88
C LYS A 42 10.21 0.74 -16.30
N THR A 43 10.00 -0.45 -16.81
CA THR A 43 9.38 -0.66 -18.15
C THR A 43 8.00 0.02 -18.23
N TRP A 44 7.20 -0.09 -17.17
CA TRP A 44 5.90 0.56 -17.13
C TRP A 44 6.01 2.09 -17.13
N ALA A 45 6.87 2.69 -16.31
CA ALA A 45 7.04 4.14 -16.24
C ALA A 45 7.56 4.71 -17.55
N GLU A 46 8.50 4.02 -18.20
CA GLU A 46 9.02 4.38 -19.53
C GLU A 46 7.92 4.32 -20.60
N ALA A 47 7.09 3.26 -20.59
CA ALA A 47 5.96 3.12 -21.51
C ALA A 47 4.87 4.20 -21.31
N GLN A 48 4.77 4.78 -20.09
CA GLN A 48 3.89 5.93 -19.81
C GLN A 48 4.54 7.28 -20.19
N GLY A 49 5.79 7.31 -20.62
CA GLY A 49 6.51 8.54 -20.95
C GLY A 49 6.87 9.39 -19.74
N TYR A 50 7.01 8.79 -18.56
CA TYR A 50 7.37 9.53 -17.35
C TYR A 50 8.82 10.02 -17.41
N SER A 51 9.04 11.28 -17.04
CA SER A 51 10.40 11.83 -16.96
C SER A 51 11.16 11.21 -15.80
N ALA A 52 12.47 11.02 -15.93
CA ALA A 52 13.31 10.47 -14.88
C ALA A 52 13.30 11.30 -13.57
N SER A 53 12.95 12.58 -13.65
CA SER A 53 12.83 13.46 -12.48
C SER A 53 11.48 13.33 -11.76
N SER A 54 10.48 12.68 -12.37
CA SER A 54 9.13 12.56 -11.79
C SER A 54 8.94 11.32 -10.95
N TYR A 55 9.85 10.35 -10.99
CA TYR A 55 9.75 9.13 -10.18
C TYR A 55 11.12 8.58 -9.76
N ALA A 56 11.12 7.81 -8.68
CA ALA A 56 12.22 6.91 -8.32
C ALA A 56 11.67 5.54 -7.95
N ILE A 57 12.50 4.51 -8.12
CA ILE A 57 12.14 3.11 -7.88
C ILE A 57 13.05 2.56 -6.78
N TYR A 58 12.43 1.96 -5.77
CA TYR A 58 13.10 1.33 -4.64
C TYR A 58 12.78 -0.16 -4.61
N SER A 59 13.82 -0.99 -4.53
CA SER A 59 13.66 -2.44 -4.39
C SER A 59 13.43 -2.80 -2.93
N ALA A 60 12.30 -3.41 -2.61
CA ALA A 60 12.06 -3.95 -1.27
C ALA A 60 11.05 -5.08 -1.29
N ASP A 61 11.23 -6.05 -0.39
CA ASP A 61 10.20 -6.99 0.02
C ASP A 61 9.58 -6.50 1.34
N VAL A 62 8.30 -6.14 1.32
CA VAL A 62 7.61 -5.67 2.54
C VAL A 62 7.49 -6.76 3.62
N ALA A 63 7.62 -8.04 3.27
CA ALA A 63 7.66 -9.14 4.24
C ALA A 63 8.97 -9.17 5.03
N ASP A 64 10.01 -8.50 4.56
CA ASP A 64 11.25 -8.22 5.28
C ASP A 64 11.21 -6.76 5.79
N ALA A 65 11.01 -6.60 7.09
CA ALA A 65 10.89 -5.29 7.72
C ALA A 65 12.14 -4.41 7.51
N HIS A 66 13.33 -4.99 7.55
CA HIS A 66 14.57 -4.24 7.31
C HIS A 66 14.65 -3.73 5.87
N SER A 67 14.26 -4.57 4.89
CA SER A 67 14.25 -4.20 3.47
C SER A 67 13.35 -3.00 3.19
N ILE A 68 12.12 -3.01 3.72
CA ILE A 68 11.19 -1.90 3.47
C ILE A 68 11.55 -0.63 4.24
N MET A 69 12.07 -0.76 5.46
CA MET A 69 12.52 0.40 6.24
C MET A 69 13.72 1.08 5.57
N ALA A 70 14.71 0.32 5.10
CA ALA A 70 15.84 0.86 4.35
C ALA A 70 15.39 1.59 3.07
N ALA A 71 14.46 1.01 2.30
CA ALA A 71 13.90 1.68 1.11
C ALA A 71 13.16 2.99 1.44
N ALA A 72 12.51 3.07 2.59
CA ALA A 72 11.86 4.29 3.07
C ALA A 72 12.88 5.36 3.47
N GLU A 73 13.96 4.98 4.16
CA GLU A 73 15.07 5.86 4.53
C GLU A 73 15.80 6.39 3.29
N ASP A 74 16.07 5.53 2.30
CA ASP A 74 16.64 5.92 1.02
C ASP A 74 15.75 6.91 0.27
N CYS A 75 14.42 6.72 0.33
CA CYS A 75 13.47 7.68 -0.25
C CYS A 75 13.57 9.05 0.44
N ILE A 76 13.62 9.08 1.77
CA ILE A 76 13.74 10.34 2.54
C ILE A 76 15.06 11.03 2.17
N ALA A 77 16.14 10.29 2.09
CA ALA A 77 17.48 10.85 1.77
C ALA A 77 17.58 11.40 0.34
N SER A 78 16.96 10.71 -0.65
CA SER A 78 17.11 11.04 -2.08
C SER A 78 16.03 11.95 -2.64
N GLN A 79 14.76 11.76 -2.25
CA GLN A 79 13.62 12.52 -2.75
C GLN A 79 13.01 13.49 -1.74
N GLY A 80 13.36 13.35 -0.46
CA GLY A 80 12.76 14.08 0.65
C GLY A 80 11.60 13.32 1.31
N LEU A 81 11.09 13.88 2.40
CA LEU A 81 10.01 13.29 3.17
C LEU A 81 8.69 13.33 2.36
N PRO A 82 8.05 12.18 2.06
CA PRO A 82 6.79 12.13 1.33
C PRO A 82 5.67 12.92 2.02
N ASP A 83 4.71 13.38 1.22
CA ASP A 83 3.46 13.97 1.71
C ASP A 83 2.40 12.91 1.97
N VAL A 84 2.46 11.82 1.20
CA VAL A 84 1.56 10.67 1.32
C VAL A 84 2.39 9.38 1.28
N VAL A 85 2.13 8.47 2.21
CA VAL A 85 2.68 7.10 2.22
C VAL A 85 1.54 6.11 2.12
N ILE A 86 1.55 5.26 1.08
CA ILE A 86 0.49 4.27 0.83
C ILE A 86 1.07 2.87 1.00
N ALA A 87 0.75 2.22 2.12
CA ALA A 87 1.03 0.82 2.36
C ALA A 87 -0.01 -0.03 1.62
N ASN A 88 0.25 -0.27 0.33
CA ASN A 88 -0.64 -0.99 -0.58
C ASN A 88 -0.20 -2.44 -0.82
N ALA A 89 1.07 -2.77 -0.68
CA ALA A 89 1.56 -4.14 -0.87
C ALA A 89 0.76 -5.13 -0.01
N GLY A 90 0.32 -6.21 -0.62
CA GLY A 90 -0.45 -7.24 0.07
C GLY A 90 -0.64 -8.48 -0.78
N ILE A 91 -0.91 -9.59 -0.13
CA ILE A 91 -1.22 -10.88 -0.75
C ILE A 91 -2.55 -11.41 -0.22
N SER A 92 -3.20 -12.26 -1.02
CA SER A 92 -4.40 -13.00 -0.66
C SER A 92 -4.22 -14.46 -1.09
N ILE A 93 -4.25 -15.37 -0.14
CA ILE A 93 -4.10 -16.80 -0.38
C ILE A 93 -5.18 -17.49 0.44
N GLY A 94 -5.90 -18.43 -0.17
CA GLY A 94 -6.87 -19.27 0.52
C GLY A 94 -6.18 -20.19 1.54
N VAL A 95 -6.87 -20.49 2.63
CA VAL A 95 -6.42 -21.39 3.69
C VAL A 95 -7.53 -22.36 4.08
N ASP A 96 -7.15 -23.59 4.36
CA ASP A 96 -7.99 -24.59 5.02
C ASP A 96 -7.47 -24.80 6.45
N THR A 97 -8.26 -24.44 7.43
CA THR A 97 -7.87 -24.53 8.85
C THR A 97 -7.56 -25.95 9.30
N ALA A 98 -8.09 -26.96 8.62
CA ALA A 98 -7.78 -28.37 8.92
C ALA A 98 -6.38 -28.80 8.44
N ARG A 99 -5.73 -28.01 7.56
CA ARG A 99 -4.43 -28.34 6.99
C ARG A 99 -3.30 -27.70 7.80
N ARG A 100 -2.43 -28.51 8.35
CA ARG A 100 -1.30 -28.04 9.17
C ARG A 100 -0.36 -27.10 8.41
N GLU A 101 -0.11 -27.37 7.15
CA GLU A 101 0.77 -26.57 6.29
C GLU A 101 0.25 -25.16 6.05
N ASP A 102 -1.06 -24.92 6.15
CA ASP A 102 -1.66 -23.61 5.92
C ASP A 102 -1.39 -22.60 7.06
N ILE A 103 -0.87 -23.06 8.20
CA ILE A 103 -0.29 -22.17 9.22
C ILE A 103 0.87 -21.35 8.65
N GLY A 104 1.73 -21.97 7.82
CA GLY A 104 2.80 -21.26 7.11
C GLY A 104 2.28 -20.24 6.10
N VAL A 105 1.14 -20.51 5.45
CA VAL A 105 0.45 -19.54 4.56
C VAL A 105 -0.05 -18.34 5.38
N MET A 106 -0.66 -18.58 6.53
CA MET A 106 -1.11 -17.53 7.43
C MET A 106 0.05 -16.64 7.89
N ALA A 107 1.18 -17.22 8.30
CA ALA A 107 2.36 -16.48 8.71
C ALA A 107 2.87 -15.54 7.60
N ARG A 108 2.92 -16.02 6.34
CA ARG A 108 3.31 -15.19 5.17
C ARG A 108 2.34 -14.05 4.92
N LEU A 109 1.04 -14.29 5.08
CA LEU A 109 0.00 -13.25 4.95
C LEU A 109 0.22 -12.15 5.99
N TYR A 110 0.45 -12.51 7.24
CA TYR A 110 0.70 -11.54 8.30
C TYR A 110 2.03 -10.80 8.14
N ALA A 111 3.08 -11.49 7.74
CA ALA A 111 4.37 -10.85 7.45
C ALA A 111 4.20 -9.75 6.37
N THR A 112 3.49 -10.05 5.28
CA THR A 112 3.29 -9.10 4.18
C THR A 112 2.27 -8.03 4.52
N ASN A 113 1.05 -8.43 4.93
CA ASN A 113 -0.09 -7.52 5.03
C ASN A 113 -0.09 -6.66 6.31
N ASN A 114 0.55 -7.13 7.38
CA ASN A 114 0.52 -6.49 8.70
C ASN A 114 1.89 -5.96 9.11
N ILE A 115 2.89 -6.84 9.30
CA ILE A 115 4.25 -6.40 9.67
C ILE A 115 4.82 -5.49 8.59
N GLY A 116 4.68 -5.87 7.31
CA GLY A 116 5.13 -5.06 6.17
C GLY A 116 4.47 -3.69 6.08
N MET A 117 3.17 -3.59 6.41
CA MET A 117 2.49 -2.30 6.50
C MET A 117 3.04 -1.44 7.63
N ALA A 118 3.18 -2.01 8.84
CA ALA A 118 3.71 -1.28 10.00
C ALA A 118 5.15 -0.81 9.75
N ALA A 119 6.00 -1.68 9.19
CA ALA A 119 7.36 -1.36 8.80
C ALA A 119 7.43 -0.30 7.69
N THR A 120 6.44 -0.28 6.76
CA THR A 120 6.31 0.78 5.76
C THR A 120 6.07 2.15 6.40
N PHE A 121 5.25 2.24 7.44
CA PHE A 121 4.92 3.51 8.09
C PHE A 121 6.02 4.01 9.03
N GLN A 122 6.70 3.11 9.72
CA GLN A 122 7.57 3.41 10.84
C GLN A 122 8.60 4.52 10.55
N PRO A 123 9.36 4.53 9.43
CA PRO A 123 10.36 5.57 9.15
C PRO A 123 9.77 6.96 8.92
N PHE A 124 8.48 7.05 8.58
CA PHE A 124 7.82 8.31 8.25
C PHE A 124 7.06 8.94 9.41
N VAL A 125 6.68 8.16 10.44
CA VAL A 125 5.81 8.63 11.54
C VAL A 125 6.42 9.82 12.25
N THR A 126 7.62 9.68 12.80
CA THR A 126 8.29 10.76 13.56
C THR A 126 8.63 11.97 12.67
N PRO A 127 9.24 11.81 11.47
CA PRO A 127 9.52 12.96 10.61
C PRO A 127 8.27 13.72 10.16
N MET A 128 7.16 13.02 9.85
CA MET A 128 5.90 13.66 9.49
C MET A 128 5.28 14.41 10.68
N ALA A 129 5.31 13.81 11.88
CA ALA A 129 4.83 14.46 13.09
C ALA A 129 5.63 15.75 13.41
N LEU A 130 6.96 15.71 13.28
CA LEU A 130 7.83 16.89 13.44
C LEU A 130 7.57 17.96 12.37
N ARG A 131 7.29 17.54 11.12
CA ARG A 131 6.89 18.46 10.04
C ARG A 131 5.51 19.08 10.27
N GLY A 132 4.68 18.46 11.09
CA GLY A 132 3.30 18.89 11.35
C GLY A 132 2.31 18.57 10.20
N SER A 133 2.68 17.68 9.29
CA SER A 133 1.84 17.33 8.14
C SER A 133 2.25 16.00 7.51
N GLY A 134 1.29 15.30 6.92
CA GLY A 134 1.50 14.05 6.19
C GLY A 134 0.26 13.17 6.21
N ARG A 135 0.26 12.14 5.35
CA ARG A 135 -0.81 11.14 5.32
C ARG A 135 -0.23 9.74 5.25
N LEU A 136 -0.65 8.88 6.17
CA LEU A 136 -0.35 7.45 6.18
C LEU A 136 -1.61 6.69 5.77
N VAL A 137 -1.52 5.90 4.71
CA VAL A 137 -2.69 5.25 4.09
C VAL A 137 -2.51 3.74 4.11
N GLY A 138 -3.37 3.03 4.85
CA GLY A 138 -3.43 1.57 4.87
C GLY A 138 -4.49 1.05 3.90
N ILE A 139 -4.11 0.13 3.01
CA ILE A 139 -5.05 -0.58 2.13
C ILE A 139 -5.54 -1.85 2.83
N ALA A 140 -6.73 -1.76 3.44
CA ALA A 140 -7.45 -2.89 4.03
C ALA A 140 -8.30 -3.64 2.97
N SER A 141 -9.48 -4.03 3.32
CA SER A 141 -10.50 -4.63 2.44
C SER A 141 -11.85 -4.69 3.17
N VAL A 142 -12.95 -4.74 2.45
CA VAL A 142 -14.26 -5.13 3.03
C VAL A 142 -14.22 -6.52 3.68
N ALA A 143 -13.32 -7.39 3.23
CA ALA A 143 -13.04 -8.69 3.85
C ALA A 143 -12.47 -8.57 5.27
N GLY A 144 -11.98 -7.41 5.68
CA GLY A 144 -11.57 -7.13 7.06
C GLY A 144 -12.77 -6.88 8.01
N ILE A 145 -13.99 -6.68 7.46
CA ILE A 145 -15.20 -6.44 8.24
C ILE A 145 -15.97 -7.76 8.46
N ARG A 146 -15.86 -8.71 7.52
CA ARG A 146 -16.54 -10.02 7.56
C ARG A 146 -15.58 -11.13 7.16
N GLY A 147 -15.56 -12.22 7.95
CA GLY A 147 -14.84 -13.44 7.61
C GLY A 147 -15.49 -14.14 6.40
N LEU A 148 -14.65 -14.67 5.52
CA LEU A 148 -15.06 -15.44 4.35
C LEU A 148 -14.52 -16.87 4.48
N PRO A 149 -15.34 -17.92 4.26
CA PRO A 149 -14.86 -19.30 4.27
C PRO A 149 -13.66 -19.50 3.34
N GLY A 150 -12.66 -20.24 3.79
CA GLY A 150 -11.42 -20.46 3.03
C GLY A 150 -10.47 -19.25 2.96
N HIS A 151 -10.79 -18.11 3.56
CA HIS A 151 -9.99 -16.88 3.54
C HIS A 151 -9.73 -16.31 4.95
N GLY A 152 -9.81 -17.13 5.99
CA GLY A 152 -9.65 -16.70 7.38
C GLY A 152 -8.37 -15.91 7.63
N ALA A 153 -7.23 -16.36 7.11
CA ALA A 153 -5.96 -15.68 7.24
C ALA A 153 -5.94 -14.30 6.54
N TYR A 154 -6.52 -14.18 5.35
CA TYR A 154 -6.64 -12.90 4.64
C TYR A 154 -7.60 -11.96 5.36
N CYS A 155 -8.79 -12.43 5.73
CA CYS A 155 -9.80 -11.62 6.40
C CYS A 155 -9.26 -11.06 7.72
N SER A 156 -8.64 -11.90 8.55
CA SER A 156 -8.05 -11.48 9.82
C SER A 156 -6.86 -10.52 9.62
N SER A 157 -6.04 -10.73 8.59
CA SER A 157 -4.97 -9.77 8.27
C SER A 157 -5.54 -8.40 7.89
N LYS A 158 -6.63 -8.34 7.13
CA LYS A 158 -7.26 -7.06 6.74
C LYS A 158 -8.04 -6.40 7.88
N ALA A 159 -8.60 -7.16 8.81
CA ALA A 159 -9.14 -6.66 10.07
C ALA A 159 -8.03 -6.02 10.94
N ALA A 160 -6.87 -6.67 11.02
CA ALA A 160 -5.72 -6.14 11.73
C ALA A 160 -5.21 -4.81 11.12
N VAL A 161 -5.22 -4.65 9.78
CA VAL A 161 -4.92 -3.36 9.11
C VAL A 161 -5.87 -2.26 9.58
N ILE A 162 -7.18 -2.54 9.66
CA ILE A 162 -8.19 -1.57 10.10
C ILE A 162 -7.88 -1.13 11.53
N SER A 163 -7.73 -2.08 12.45
CA SER A 163 -7.47 -1.82 13.87
C SER A 163 -6.15 -1.09 14.09
N TYR A 164 -5.07 -1.48 13.39
CA TYR A 164 -3.78 -0.81 13.49
C TYR A 164 -3.85 0.65 13.03
N CYS A 165 -4.49 0.92 11.89
CA CYS A 165 -4.66 2.29 11.41
C CYS A 165 -5.54 3.13 12.34
N GLU A 166 -6.51 2.53 13.02
CA GLU A 166 -7.35 3.20 14.02
C GLU A 166 -6.52 3.60 15.25
N SER A 167 -5.70 2.69 15.79
CA SER A 167 -4.77 2.97 16.87
C SER A 167 -3.79 4.09 16.52
N LEU A 168 -3.11 3.95 15.36
CA LEU A 168 -2.15 4.94 14.88
C LEU A 168 -2.78 6.34 14.67
N ARG A 169 -4.06 6.40 14.28
CA ARG A 169 -4.80 7.66 14.19
C ARG A 169 -4.97 8.33 15.56
N GLY A 170 -5.19 7.52 16.58
CA GLY A 170 -5.24 7.99 17.97
C GLY A 170 -3.89 8.53 18.45
N GLU A 171 -2.81 7.78 18.19
CA GLU A 171 -1.43 8.14 18.55
C GLU A 171 -0.97 9.45 17.90
N LEU A 172 -1.37 9.69 16.65
CA LEU A 172 -0.97 10.86 15.87
C LEU A 172 -1.93 12.05 16.02
N ARG A 173 -2.91 11.96 16.92
CA ARG A 173 -3.84 13.06 17.16
C ARG A 173 -3.10 14.33 17.60
N GLY A 174 -3.40 15.45 16.94
CA GLY A 174 -2.79 16.75 17.22
C GLY A 174 -1.42 16.98 16.58
N THR A 175 -0.83 15.99 15.90
CA THR A 175 0.47 16.15 15.22
C THR A 175 0.36 16.74 13.81
N GLY A 176 -0.84 16.90 13.26
CA GLY A 176 -1.06 17.29 11.86
C GLY A 176 -0.95 16.13 10.85
N VAL A 177 -0.54 14.93 11.29
CA VAL A 177 -0.52 13.72 10.44
C VAL A 177 -1.89 13.05 10.43
N ARG A 178 -2.37 12.70 9.23
CA ARG A 178 -3.65 12.01 9.05
C ARG A 178 -3.42 10.54 8.71
N VAL A 179 -4.18 9.63 9.34
CA VAL A 179 -4.18 8.21 9.01
C VAL A 179 -5.48 7.85 8.30
N VAL A 180 -5.38 7.31 7.10
CA VAL A 180 -6.52 6.93 6.26
C VAL A 180 -6.52 5.41 6.07
N THR A 181 -7.69 4.78 6.25
CA THR A 181 -7.89 3.36 5.99
C THR A 181 -8.82 3.22 4.81
N LEU A 182 -8.37 2.60 3.74
CA LEU A 182 -9.20 2.31 2.56
C LEU A 182 -9.61 0.84 2.58
N CYS A 183 -10.91 0.58 2.47
CA CYS A 183 -11.49 -0.76 2.48
C CYS A 183 -12.15 -1.07 1.12
N PRO A 184 -11.35 -1.35 0.06
CA PRO A 184 -11.93 -1.71 -1.23
C PRO A 184 -12.74 -3.00 -1.17
N GLY A 185 -13.75 -3.09 -2.04
CA GLY A 185 -14.37 -4.33 -2.45
C GLY A 185 -13.51 -5.04 -3.50
N TYR A 186 -14.15 -5.64 -4.50
CA TYR A 186 -13.43 -6.27 -5.61
C TYR A 186 -12.91 -5.23 -6.59
N VAL A 187 -11.60 -5.21 -6.80
CA VAL A 187 -10.93 -4.40 -7.81
C VAL A 187 -10.26 -5.35 -8.80
N ASP A 188 -10.44 -5.14 -10.10
CA ASP A 188 -9.90 -6.00 -11.17
C ASP A 188 -8.37 -5.89 -11.23
N THR A 189 -7.70 -6.82 -10.57
CA THR A 189 -6.24 -6.86 -10.45
C THR A 189 -5.74 -8.29 -10.68
N PRO A 190 -4.45 -8.49 -10.94
CA PRO A 190 -3.87 -9.85 -10.99
C PRO A 190 -4.16 -10.68 -9.72
N LEU A 191 -4.31 -10.02 -8.55
CA LEU A 191 -4.64 -10.69 -7.30
C LEU A 191 -6.07 -11.26 -7.31
N THR A 192 -7.05 -10.48 -7.74
CA THR A 192 -8.47 -10.86 -7.73
C THR A 192 -8.85 -11.78 -8.89
N ARG A 193 -8.15 -11.71 -10.02
CA ARG A 193 -8.37 -12.60 -11.18
C ARG A 193 -8.12 -14.09 -10.90
N GLN A 194 -7.48 -14.42 -9.77
CA GLN A 194 -7.28 -15.78 -9.31
C GLN A 194 -8.52 -16.36 -8.59
N ASN A 195 -9.50 -15.52 -8.24
CA ASN A 195 -10.71 -15.95 -7.57
C ASN A 195 -11.59 -16.78 -8.48
N ARG A 196 -12.15 -17.88 -7.92
CA ARG A 196 -13.05 -18.81 -8.63
C ARG A 196 -14.53 -18.55 -8.38
N TYR A 197 -14.86 -17.51 -7.64
CA TYR A 197 -16.23 -17.14 -7.27
C TYR A 197 -16.63 -15.80 -7.87
N ALA A 198 -17.95 -15.54 -7.88
CA ALA A 198 -18.48 -14.28 -8.37
C ALA A 198 -17.94 -13.08 -7.57
N MET A 199 -17.62 -12.02 -8.27
CA MET A 199 -17.11 -10.77 -7.69
C MET A 199 -18.10 -9.64 -7.99
N PRO A 200 -19.18 -9.49 -7.20
CA PRO A 200 -20.16 -8.42 -7.43
C PRO A 200 -19.49 -7.05 -7.25
N PHE A 201 -19.97 -6.09 -8.05
CA PHE A 201 -19.44 -4.70 -8.05
C PHE A 201 -17.94 -4.59 -8.32
N LEU A 202 -17.42 -5.46 -9.20
CA LEU A 202 -16.02 -5.41 -9.63
C LEU A 202 -15.69 -4.03 -10.20
N MET A 203 -14.70 -3.36 -9.61
CA MET A 203 -14.30 -2.00 -9.95
C MET A 203 -13.00 -2.02 -10.78
N ALA A 204 -12.88 -1.14 -11.76
CA ALA A 204 -11.61 -0.94 -12.46
C ALA A 204 -10.57 -0.31 -11.51
N PRO A 205 -9.27 -0.69 -11.61
CA PRO A 205 -8.22 -0.12 -10.76
C PRO A 205 -8.11 1.41 -10.85
N GLN A 206 -8.36 1.97 -12.04
CA GLN A 206 -8.33 3.41 -12.29
C GLN A 206 -9.46 4.14 -11.55
N ASP A 207 -10.64 3.54 -11.50
CA ASP A 207 -11.78 4.11 -10.77
C ASP A 207 -11.53 4.08 -9.27
N PHE A 208 -10.95 2.99 -8.76
CA PHE A 208 -10.52 2.91 -7.38
C PHE A 208 -9.46 3.99 -7.07
N ALA A 209 -8.43 4.12 -7.91
CA ALA A 209 -7.38 5.10 -7.70
C ALA A 209 -7.92 6.54 -7.65
N ARG A 210 -8.86 6.89 -8.54
CA ARG A 210 -9.52 8.20 -8.53
C ARG A 210 -10.31 8.47 -7.24
N GLN A 211 -11.06 7.46 -6.75
CA GLN A 211 -11.82 7.59 -5.49
C GLN A 211 -10.88 7.66 -4.29
N ALA A 212 -9.84 6.81 -4.26
CA ALA A 212 -8.83 6.79 -3.21
C ALA A 212 -8.11 8.14 -3.10
N PHE A 213 -7.67 8.70 -4.22
CA PHE A 213 -7.02 10.01 -4.26
C PHE A 213 -7.87 11.10 -3.59
N ARG A 214 -9.18 11.14 -3.90
CA ARG A 214 -10.12 12.09 -3.27
C ARG A 214 -10.30 11.85 -1.78
N ALA A 215 -10.33 10.58 -1.34
CA ALA A 215 -10.50 10.23 0.07
C ALA A 215 -9.23 10.51 0.90
N ILE A 216 -8.06 10.50 0.27
CA ILE A 216 -6.77 10.79 0.89
C ILE A 216 -6.52 12.31 0.99
N ALA A 217 -7.02 13.10 0.05
CA ALA A 217 -6.87 14.55 0.03
C ALA A 217 -7.50 15.20 1.28
#